data_8d0f5fcab0eb40cf5e338203e1936f71
#
_entry.id   8d0f5fcab0eb40cf5e338203e1936f71
#
_cell.length_a   1.000
_cell.length_b   1.000
_cell.length_c   1.000
_cell.angle_alpha   90.00
_cell.angle_beta   90.00
_cell.angle_gamma   90.00
#
_symmetry.space_group_name_H-M   'P 1'
#
loop_
_entity.id
_entity.type
_entity.pdbx_description
1 polymer ?
#
loop_
_entity_poly.entity_id
_entity_poly.type
_entity_poly.pdbx_seq_one_letter_code
_entity_poly.pdbx_strand_id
1 'polypeptide(L)'
;EEQTRRGISIKHWEEFEDVADHCTVCHKCLTPCPVKIDFGDVSMNMRNLLRKMGQKSFRPGNAVAMLFLNATNPQTIKAMRVGMVGIGFKAQRLANDLLRRVARKQTAAPPATLGPAPIKEQVIHFINKKMPGGLPKQTARALLDIEDADYVPIIRNPKATTSETEAVFYFPGCGSERLFSQVGLATQAML
;
A
#
# COMPACT_ATOMS: atom_id res chain seq x y z
N GLU A 1 24.91 -14.03 17.84
CA GLU A 1 25.94 -13.91 18.91
C GLU A 1 27.27 -14.56 18.50
N GLU A 2 27.28 -15.83 18.07
CA GLU A 2 28.52 -16.56 17.72
C GLU A 2 29.28 -15.90 16.55
N GLN A 3 28.56 -15.41 15.54
CA GLN A 3 29.16 -14.69 14.42
C GLN A 3 29.77 -13.35 14.86
N THR A 4 29.10 -12.65 15.77
CA THR A 4 29.59 -11.38 16.32
C THR A 4 30.84 -11.61 17.18
N ARG A 5 30.88 -12.69 17.97
CA ARG A 5 32.07 -13.11 18.77
C ARG A 5 33.27 -13.41 17.88
N ARG A 6 33.07 -13.96 16.67
CA ARG A 6 34.12 -14.28 15.69
C ARG A 6 34.54 -13.10 14.83
N GLY A 7 33.97 -11.92 15.04
CA GLY A 7 34.27 -10.71 14.26
C GLY A 7 33.75 -10.78 12.81
N ILE A 8 32.84 -11.67 12.51
CA ILE A 8 32.22 -11.75 11.18
C ILE A 8 31.15 -10.66 11.10
N SER A 9 31.46 -9.61 10.36
CA SER A 9 30.47 -8.55 10.07
C SER A 9 29.49 -9.04 9.00
N ILE A 10 28.19 -8.82 9.22
CA ILE A 10 27.18 -9.01 8.18
C ILE A 10 27.38 -7.91 7.15
N LYS A 11 27.78 -8.25 5.94
CA LYS A 11 28.04 -7.29 4.86
C LYS A 11 26.85 -7.08 3.93
N HIS A 12 25.79 -7.85 4.07
CA HIS A 12 24.66 -7.92 3.15
C HIS A 12 23.37 -7.35 3.77
N TRP A 13 23.45 -6.15 4.33
CA TRP A 13 22.28 -5.49 4.93
C TRP A 13 21.18 -5.20 3.91
N GLU A 14 21.54 -4.96 2.64
CA GLU A 14 20.58 -4.73 1.57
C GLU A 14 19.73 -5.97 1.27
N GLU A 15 20.33 -7.16 1.33
CA GLU A 15 19.60 -8.42 1.14
C GLU A 15 18.63 -8.68 2.30
N PHE A 16 19.05 -8.38 3.53
CA PHE A 16 18.17 -8.46 4.69
C PHE A 16 17.00 -7.46 4.62
N GLU A 17 17.26 -6.26 4.12
CA GLU A 17 16.22 -5.25 3.89
C GLU A 17 15.21 -5.75 2.87
N ASP A 18 15.68 -6.29 1.76
CA ASP A 18 14.84 -6.76 0.67
C ASP A 18 13.92 -7.90 1.12
N VAL A 19 14.46 -8.92 1.77
CA VAL A 19 13.68 -10.04 2.33
C VAL A 19 12.66 -9.55 3.35
N ALA A 20 13.05 -8.68 4.27
CA ALA A 20 12.15 -8.15 5.28
C ALA A 20 11.02 -7.32 4.66
N ASP A 21 11.30 -6.53 3.62
CA ASP A 21 10.31 -5.65 2.97
C ASP A 21 9.29 -6.41 2.11
N HIS A 22 9.62 -7.60 1.62
CA HIS A 22 8.68 -8.46 0.90
C HIS A 22 7.62 -9.13 1.80
N CYS A 23 7.85 -9.19 3.10
CA CYS A 23 6.90 -9.77 4.03
C CYS A 23 5.71 -8.82 4.26
N THR A 24 4.49 -9.30 4.04
CA THR A 24 3.24 -8.54 4.28
C THR A 24 2.75 -8.60 5.72
N VAL A 25 3.48 -9.29 6.61
CA VAL A 25 3.12 -9.45 8.04
C VAL A 25 1.71 -10.04 8.21
N CYS A 26 1.34 -10.99 7.37
CA CYS A 26 0.03 -11.64 7.43
C CYS A 26 -0.06 -12.79 8.43
N HIS A 27 1.05 -13.17 9.07
CA HIS A 27 1.18 -14.24 10.10
C HIS A 27 0.77 -15.65 9.65
N LYS A 28 0.44 -15.86 8.37
CA LYS A 28 0.01 -17.17 7.86
C LYS A 28 1.11 -18.24 7.88
N CYS A 29 2.37 -17.83 7.99
CA CYS A 29 3.51 -18.73 8.10
C CYS A 29 3.61 -19.42 9.47
N LEU A 30 2.99 -18.87 10.52
CA LEU A 30 3.01 -19.42 11.88
C LEU A 30 2.34 -20.79 11.96
N THR A 31 1.18 -20.95 11.33
CA THR A 31 0.38 -22.17 11.42
C THR A 31 1.07 -23.40 10.81
N PRO A 32 1.66 -23.35 9.59
CA PRO A 32 2.34 -24.50 9.00
C PRO A 32 3.76 -24.72 9.55
N CYS A 33 4.30 -23.80 10.35
CA CYS A 33 5.67 -23.92 10.85
C CYS A 33 5.75 -24.91 12.01
N PRO A 34 6.52 -26.01 11.89
CA PRO A 34 6.63 -27.02 12.96
C PRO A 34 7.30 -26.48 14.22
N VAL A 35 8.11 -25.43 14.10
CA VAL A 35 8.80 -24.78 15.23
C VAL A 35 8.11 -23.48 15.68
N LYS A 36 6.93 -23.21 15.16
CA LYS A 36 6.08 -22.04 15.48
C LYS A 36 6.81 -20.69 15.40
N ILE A 37 7.64 -20.54 14.36
CA ILE A 37 8.29 -19.25 14.06
C ILE A 37 7.34 -18.40 13.23
N ASP A 38 7.03 -17.21 13.74
CA ASP A 38 6.28 -16.20 13.01
C ASP A 38 7.23 -15.31 12.21
N PHE A 39 7.27 -15.53 10.89
CA PHE A 39 8.07 -14.70 9.99
C PHE A 39 7.57 -13.24 9.90
N GLY A 40 6.31 -12.98 10.21
CA GLY A 40 5.78 -11.64 10.33
C GLY A 40 6.51 -10.84 11.41
N ASP A 41 6.61 -11.39 12.62
CA ASP A 41 7.31 -10.78 13.73
C ASP A 41 8.82 -10.66 13.47
N VAL A 42 9.43 -11.69 12.89
CA VAL A 42 10.85 -11.66 12.51
C VAL A 42 11.11 -10.51 11.52
N SER A 43 10.27 -10.36 10.50
CA SER A 43 10.39 -9.29 9.51
C SER A 43 10.21 -7.90 10.11
N MET A 44 9.27 -7.73 11.03
CA MET A 44 9.06 -6.46 11.73
C MET A 44 10.25 -6.10 12.61
N ASN A 45 10.78 -7.08 13.35
CA ASN A 45 11.98 -6.88 14.18
C ASN A 45 13.20 -6.55 13.32
N MET A 46 13.37 -7.20 12.18
CA MET A 46 14.44 -6.91 11.22
C MET A 46 14.32 -5.47 10.67
N ARG A 47 13.14 -5.04 10.23
CA ARG A 47 12.89 -3.66 9.77
C ARG A 47 13.24 -2.63 10.84
N ASN A 48 12.86 -2.91 12.09
CA ASN A 48 13.16 -2.03 13.22
C ASN A 48 14.66 -1.99 13.55
N LEU A 49 15.34 -3.14 13.49
CA LEU A 49 16.78 -3.21 13.68
C LEU A 49 17.52 -2.40 12.60
N LEU A 50 17.19 -2.60 11.33
CA LEU A 50 17.81 -1.87 10.21
C LEU A 50 17.61 -0.35 10.33
N ARG A 51 16.43 0.09 10.79
CA ARG A 51 16.17 1.52 11.07
C ARG A 51 17.05 2.05 12.21
N LYS A 52 17.13 1.31 13.31
CA LYS A 52 17.99 1.70 14.47
C LYS A 52 19.47 1.78 14.10
N MET A 53 19.92 0.92 13.20
CA MET A 53 21.31 0.89 12.74
C MET A 53 21.59 1.90 11.60
N GLY A 54 20.59 2.62 11.11
CA GLY A 54 20.72 3.53 9.98
C GLY A 54 21.04 2.83 8.64
N GLN A 55 20.81 1.53 8.55
CA GLN A 55 21.10 0.71 7.37
C GLN A 55 19.89 0.59 6.42
N LYS A 56 18.75 1.21 6.78
CA LYS A 56 17.58 1.20 5.92
C LYS A 56 17.73 2.20 4.78
N SER A 57 17.61 1.74 3.55
CA SER A 57 17.68 2.58 2.36
C SER A 57 16.50 3.55 2.28
N PHE A 58 16.78 4.80 1.91
CA PHE A 58 15.73 5.79 1.69
C PHE A 58 15.11 5.61 0.31
N ARG A 59 13.82 5.32 0.28
CA ARG A 59 13.04 5.17 -0.96
C ARG A 59 12.03 6.31 -1.07
N PRO A 60 12.24 7.31 -1.94
CA PRO A 60 11.39 8.50 -2.04
C PRO A 60 9.93 8.15 -2.37
N GLY A 61 9.69 7.11 -3.17
CA GLY A 61 8.34 6.63 -3.47
C GLY A 61 7.59 6.15 -2.22
N ASN A 62 8.27 5.45 -1.32
CA ASN A 62 7.69 5.02 -0.05
C ASN A 62 7.39 6.21 0.86
N ALA A 63 8.27 7.21 0.90
CA ALA A 63 8.05 8.42 1.69
C ALA A 63 6.80 9.19 1.22
N VAL A 64 6.62 9.35 -0.09
CA VAL A 64 5.43 9.99 -0.68
C VAL A 64 4.16 9.17 -0.40
N ALA A 65 4.23 7.84 -0.54
CA ALA A 65 3.10 6.96 -0.24
C ALA A 65 2.71 7.04 1.24
N MET A 66 3.69 7.03 2.16
CA MET A 66 3.43 7.15 3.59
C MET A 66 2.88 8.54 3.97
N LEU A 67 3.35 9.60 3.32
CA LEU A 67 2.79 10.94 3.50
C LEU A 67 1.30 10.96 3.13
N PHE A 68 0.93 10.35 2.01
CA PHE A 68 -0.47 10.24 1.59
C PHE A 68 -1.31 9.39 2.55
N LEU A 69 -0.75 8.27 3.02
CA LEU A 69 -1.45 7.36 3.93
C LEU A 69 -1.62 7.94 5.35
N ASN A 70 -0.65 8.73 5.81
CA ASN A 70 -0.68 9.34 7.14
C ASN A 70 -1.47 10.66 7.20
N ALA A 71 -1.87 11.23 6.06
CA ALA A 71 -2.69 12.44 6.06
C ALA A 71 -4.04 12.17 6.73
N THR A 72 -4.41 12.99 7.71
CA THR A 72 -5.68 12.90 8.45
C THR A 72 -6.65 14.00 8.04
N ASN A 73 -6.12 15.16 7.65
CA ASN A 73 -6.95 16.31 7.28
C ASN A 73 -7.63 16.09 5.91
N PRO A 74 -8.98 16.21 5.82
CA PRO A 74 -9.73 16.00 4.59
C PRO A 74 -9.26 16.87 3.42
N GLN A 75 -8.91 18.13 3.66
CA GLN A 75 -8.44 19.05 2.61
C GLN A 75 -7.10 18.60 2.03
N THR A 76 -6.18 18.17 2.90
CA THR A 76 -4.88 17.61 2.49
C THR A 76 -5.08 16.35 1.66
N ILE A 77 -5.96 15.45 2.08
CA ILE A 77 -6.28 14.23 1.33
C ILE A 77 -6.86 14.57 -0.04
N LYS A 78 -7.79 15.53 -0.13
CA LYS A 78 -8.36 16.00 -1.41
C LYS A 78 -7.28 16.54 -2.34
N ALA A 79 -6.40 17.42 -1.84
CA ALA A 79 -5.30 18.00 -2.63
C ALA A 79 -4.33 16.92 -3.14
N MET A 80 -3.88 16.03 -2.26
CA MET A 80 -2.97 14.94 -2.64
C MET A 80 -3.61 13.96 -3.62
N ARG A 81 -4.91 13.68 -3.46
CA ARG A 81 -5.67 12.84 -4.39
C ARG A 81 -5.77 13.47 -5.78
N VAL A 82 -6.03 14.78 -5.89
CA VAL A 82 -6.05 15.50 -7.17
C VAL A 82 -4.68 15.41 -7.85
N GLY A 83 -3.59 15.62 -7.12
CA GLY A 83 -2.23 15.50 -7.64
C GLY A 83 -1.90 14.07 -8.09
N MET A 84 -2.10 13.08 -7.23
CA MET A 84 -1.70 11.70 -7.48
C MET A 84 -2.64 11.01 -8.47
N VAL A 85 -3.94 10.98 -8.18
CA VAL A 85 -4.94 10.25 -8.99
C VAL A 85 -5.38 11.07 -10.19
N GLY A 86 -5.68 12.36 -9.99
CA GLY A 86 -6.16 13.24 -11.05
C GLY A 86 -5.09 13.49 -12.11
N ILE A 87 -3.92 13.94 -11.71
CA ILE A 87 -2.84 14.33 -12.63
C ILE A 87 -1.89 13.16 -12.89
N GLY A 88 -1.36 12.52 -11.84
CA GLY A 88 -0.35 11.46 -11.95
C GLY A 88 -0.83 10.27 -12.77
N PHE A 89 -2.01 9.74 -12.50
CA PHE A 89 -2.56 8.61 -13.26
C PHE A 89 -2.89 8.97 -14.70
N LYS A 90 -3.33 10.22 -14.97
CA LYS A 90 -3.55 10.68 -16.35
C LYS A 90 -2.24 10.78 -17.11
N ALA A 91 -1.20 11.36 -16.49
CA ALA A 91 0.13 11.47 -17.09
C ALA A 91 0.72 10.10 -17.37
N GLN A 92 0.59 9.15 -16.44
CA GLN A 92 1.06 7.78 -16.63
C GLN A 92 0.31 7.06 -17.76
N ARG A 93 -1.02 7.21 -17.87
CA ARG A 93 -1.78 6.66 -18.98
C ARG A 93 -1.34 7.22 -20.32
N LEU A 94 -1.11 8.53 -20.39
CA LEU A 94 -0.58 9.19 -21.60
C LEU A 94 0.80 8.66 -21.97
N ALA A 95 1.71 8.54 -20.98
CA ALA A 95 3.03 7.96 -21.18
C ALA A 95 2.96 6.50 -21.67
N ASN A 96 2.05 5.68 -21.10
CA ASN A 96 1.82 4.31 -21.55
C ASN A 96 1.32 4.28 -23.00
N ASP A 97 0.35 5.11 -23.34
CA ASP A 97 -0.24 5.15 -24.70
C ASP A 97 0.78 5.64 -25.74
N LEU A 98 1.63 6.61 -25.40
CA LEU A 98 2.73 7.08 -26.25
C LEU A 98 3.77 6.00 -26.45
N LEU A 99 4.20 5.34 -25.37
CA LEU A 99 5.18 4.27 -25.43
C LEU A 99 4.70 3.12 -26.31
N ARG A 100 3.41 2.76 -26.22
CA ARG A 100 2.81 1.70 -27.05
C ARG A 100 2.75 2.05 -28.53
N ARG A 101 2.71 3.35 -28.89
CA ARG A 101 2.71 3.80 -30.29
C ARG A 101 4.12 3.79 -30.89
N VAL A 102 5.14 4.10 -30.09
CA VAL A 102 6.53 4.29 -30.54
C VAL A 102 7.37 3.04 -30.36
N ALA A 103 7.14 2.28 -29.30
CA ALA A 103 7.94 1.09 -28.98
C ALA A 103 7.09 -0.17 -29.03
N ARG A 104 7.61 -1.20 -29.70
CA ARG A 104 7.11 -2.57 -29.55
C ARG A 104 7.25 -2.96 -28.09
N LYS A 105 6.30 -3.77 -27.59
CA LYS A 105 6.23 -4.29 -26.21
C LYS A 105 7.63 -4.67 -25.72
N GLN A 106 8.19 -3.83 -24.86
CA GLN A 106 9.44 -4.15 -24.19
C GLN A 106 9.13 -5.17 -23.10
N THR A 107 9.65 -6.37 -23.27
CA THR A 107 9.70 -7.35 -22.20
C THR A 107 10.77 -6.88 -21.21
N ALA A 108 10.34 -6.23 -20.14
CA ALA A 108 11.24 -6.03 -19.01
C ALA A 108 11.58 -7.41 -18.43
N ALA A 109 12.84 -7.64 -18.14
CA ALA A 109 13.23 -8.79 -17.33
C ALA A 109 12.43 -8.79 -16.02
N PRO A 110 12.05 -9.96 -15.49
CA PRO A 110 11.45 -10.00 -14.17
C PRO A 110 12.37 -9.28 -13.19
N PRO A 111 11.83 -8.51 -12.23
CA PRO A 111 12.66 -7.83 -11.24
C PRO A 111 13.56 -8.87 -10.56
N ALA A 112 14.82 -8.51 -10.37
CA ALA A 112 15.73 -9.33 -9.59
C ALA A 112 15.10 -9.61 -8.22
N THR A 113 15.11 -10.85 -7.81
CA THR A 113 14.57 -11.26 -6.50
C THR A 113 15.48 -10.83 -5.35
N LEU A 114 16.70 -10.43 -5.67
CA LEU A 114 17.74 -9.99 -4.74
C LEU A 114 18.24 -8.61 -5.15
N GLY A 115 18.21 -7.68 -4.20
CA GLY A 115 18.70 -6.32 -4.37
C GLY A 115 17.71 -5.33 -5.00
N PRO A 116 18.02 -4.03 -4.95
CA PRO A 116 17.17 -3.00 -5.52
C PRO A 116 17.15 -3.08 -7.04
N ALA A 117 15.96 -3.15 -7.62
CA ALA A 117 15.80 -3.13 -9.07
C ALA A 117 16.37 -1.81 -9.65
N PRO A 118 17.14 -1.85 -10.76
CA PRO A 118 17.64 -0.65 -11.41
C PRO A 118 16.51 0.34 -11.71
N ILE A 119 16.76 1.62 -11.54
CA ILE A 119 15.76 2.69 -11.76
C ILE A 119 15.13 2.57 -13.16
N LYS A 120 15.92 2.22 -14.17
CA LYS A 120 15.43 1.97 -15.53
C LYS A 120 14.33 0.91 -15.59
N GLU A 121 14.51 -0.21 -14.89
CA GLU A 121 13.52 -1.29 -14.83
C GLU A 121 12.26 -0.87 -14.07
N GLN A 122 12.42 -0.16 -12.97
CA GLN A 122 11.29 0.38 -12.21
C GLN A 122 10.43 1.32 -13.07
N VAL A 123 11.07 2.22 -13.84
CA VAL A 123 10.37 3.14 -14.74
C VAL A 123 9.66 2.38 -15.86
N ILE A 124 10.32 1.39 -16.48
CA ILE A 124 9.74 0.56 -17.54
C ILE A 124 8.52 -0.20 -16.99
N HIS A 125 8.64 -0.83 -15.82
CA HIS A 125 7.52 -1.53 -15.19
C HIS A 125 6.36 -0.59 -14.86
N PHE A 126 6.64 0.59 -14.34
CA PHE A 126 5.63 1.59 -14.04
C PHE A 126 4.88 2.07 -15.28
N ILE A 127 5.60 2.29 -16.38
CA ILE A 127 5.00 2.77 -17.63
C ILE A 127 4.25 1.64 -18.37
N ASN A 128 4.76 0.40 -18.33
CA ASN A 128 4.14 -0.73 -19.02
C ASN A 128 2.77 -1.15 -18.49
N LYS A 129 2.48 -0.87 -17.23
CA LYS A 129 1.19 -1.17 -16.61
C LYS A 129 0.31 0.09 -16.60
N LYS A 130 -0.67 0.13 -17.51
CA LYS A 130 -1.60 1.27 -17.58
C LYS A 130 -2.36 1.41 -16.26
N MET A 131 -2.29 2.59 -15.65
CA MET A 131 -3.04 2.89 -14.44
C MET A 131 -4.55 2.93 -14.70
N PRO A 132 -5.37 2.49 -13.73
CA PRO A 132 -6.82 2.46 -13.89
C PRO A 132 -7.37 3.87 -14.18
N GLY A 133 -8.35 3.90 -15.07
CA GLY A 133 -9.17 5.08 -15.33
C GLY A 133 -10.51 4.98 -14.62
N GLY A 134 -11.25 6.09 -14.59
CA GLY A 134 -12.61 6.09 -14.04
C GLY A 134 -12.68 5.96 -12.52
N LEU A 135 -11.58 6.25 -11.82
CA LEU A 135 -11.61 6.27 -10.36
C LEU A 135 -12.57 7.37 -9.86
N PRO A 136 -13.29 7.13 -8.76
CA PRO A 136 -14.18 8.09 -8.15
C PRO A 136 -13.47 9.41 -7.87
N LYS A 137 -14.14 10.54 -8.03
CA LYS A 137 -13.54 11.85 -7.77
C LYS A 137 -13.37 12.15 -6.29
N GLN A 138 -14.14 11.52 -5.43
CA GLN A 138 -14.19 11.75 -3.99
C GLN A 138 -13.81 10.49 -3.21
N THR A 139 -13.37 10.68 -1.97
CA THR A 139 -13.15 9.60 -0.99
C THR A 139 -14.48 9.01 -0.54
N ALA A 140 -14.46 7.82 0.06
CA ALA A 140 -15.69 7.23 0.62
C ALA A 140 -16.27 8.12 1.72
N ARG A 141 -15.42 8.71 2.58
CA ARG A 141 -15.84 9.60 3.64
C ARG A 141 -16.53 10.87 3.13
N ALA A 142 -16.00 11.46 2.05
CA ALA A 142 -16.62 12.63 1.42
C ALA A 142 -17.96 12.32 0.74
N LEU A 143 -18.11 11.09 0.19
CA LEU A 143 -19.36 10.66 -0.44
C LEU A 143 -20.46 10.35 0.58
N LEU A 144 -20.07 9.95 1.79
CA LEU A 144 -20.98 9.61 2.87
C LEU A 144 -21.22 10.77 3.84
N ASP A 145 -20.58 11.92 3.60
CA ASP A 145 -20.63 13.09 4.46
C ASP A 145 -20.21 12.80 5.93
N ILE A 146 -19.14 12.01 6.07
CA ILE A 146 -18.56 11.60 7.36
C ILE A 146 -17.10 12.05 7.50
N GLU A 147 -16.79 13.23 6.99
CA GLU A 147 -15.45 13.82 7.14
C GLU A 147 -15.23 14.46 8.52
N ASP A 148 -16.28 14.68 9.29
CA ASP A 148 -16.18 15.16 10.65
C ASP A 148 -15.56 14.07 11.55
N ALA A 149 -14.49 14.44 12.28
CA ALA A 149 -13.78 13.52 13.16
C ALA A 149 -14.55 13.20 14.46
N ASP A 150 -15.44 14.09 14.84
CA ASP A 150 -16.19 14.01 16.09
C ASP A 150 -17.52 13.28 15.94
N TYR A 151 -17.86 12.89 14.70
CA TYR A 151 -19.13 12.24 14.38
C TYR A 151 -18.92 10.86 13.77
N VAL A 152 -19.48 9.84 14.42
CA VAL A 152 -19.55 8.47 13.89
C VAL A 152 -21.00 8.16 13.50
N PRO A 153 -21.37 8.20 12.22
CA PRO A 153 -22.74 7.96 11.80
C PRO A 153 -23.12 6.49 11.97
N ILE A 154 -24.33 6.26 12.41
CA ILE A 154 -24.95 4.94 12.35
C ILE A 154 -25.80 4.89 11.08
N ILE A 155 -25.35 4.10 10.09
CA ILE A 155 -26.05 3.94 8.82
C ILE A 155 -26.98 2.73 8.96
N ARG A 156 -28.25 2.90 8.69
CA ARG A 156 -29.26 1.86 8.80
C ARG A 156 -30.03 1.74 7.49
N ASN A 157 -30.34 0.52 7.10
CA ASN A 157 -31.33 0.28 6.08
C ASN A 157 -32.70 0.09 6.76
N PRO A 158 -33.63 1.08 6.68
CA PRO A 158 -34.90 0.99 7.41
C PRO A 158 -35.79 -0.17 6.98
N LYS A 159 -35.53 -0.76 5.80
CA LYS A 159 -36.29 -1.91 5.31
C LYS A 159 -35.74 -3.26 5.79
N ALA A 160 -34.48 -3.30 6.19
CA ALA A 160 -33.81 -4.53 6.62
C ALA A 160 -33.47 -4.55 8.12
N THR A 161 -33.51 -3.40 8.79
CA THR A 161 -33.14 -3.28 10.21
C THR A 161 -34.31 -3.69 11.09
N THR A 162 -34.10 -4.71 11.92
CA THR A 162 -35.03 -5.19 12.96
C THR A 162 -34.44 -4.98 14.36
N SER A 163 -35.18 -5.26 15.42
CA SER A 163 -34.67 -5.22 16.81
C SER A 163 -33.57 -6.25 17.08
N GLU A 164 -33.48 -7.28 16.28
CA GLU A 164 -32.48 -8.36 16.39
C GLU A 164 -31.25 -8.14 15.51
N THR A 165 -31.22 -7.05 14.73
CA THR A 165 -30.09 -6.75 13.83
C THR A 165 -28.89 -6.29 14.64
N GLU A 166 -27.76 -6.99 14.50
CA GLU A 166 -26.49 -6.64 15.15
C GLU A 166 -25.85 -5.43 14.49
N ALA A 167 -25.22 -4.57 15.31
CA ALA A 167 -24.44 -3.44 14.84
C ALA A 167 -23.03 -3.91 14.44
N VAL A 168 -22.60 -3.59 13.22
CA VAL A 168 -21.29 -3.94 12.69
C VAL A 168 -20.45 -2.68 12.51
N PHE A 169 -19.22 -2.69 13.02
CA PHE A 169 -18.26 -1.62 12.75
C PHE A 169 -17.50 -1.94 11.47
N TYR A 170 -17.70 -1.12 10.44
CA TYR A 170 -17.00 -1.26 9.18
C TYR A 170 -15.80 -0.32 9.10
N PHE A 171 -14.60 -0.89 8.95
CA PHE A 171 -13.37 -0.17 8.67
C PHE A 171 -12.92 -0.40 7.23
N PRO A 172 -13.09 0.58 6.32
CA PRO A 172 -12.84 0.40 4.89
C PRO A 172 -11.37 0.20 4.51
N GLY A 173 -10.45 0.53 5.40
CA GLY A 173 -9.02 0.58 5.09
C GLY A 173 -8.67 1.75 4.16
N CYS A 174 -7.36 2.04 4.05
CA CYS A 174 -6.89 3.21 3.30
C CYS A 174 -7.13 3.14 1.79
N GLY A 175 -7.08 1.95 1.19
CA GLY A 175 -7.30 1.76 -0.25
C GLY A 175 -8.74 2.03 -0.66
N SER A 176 -9.69 1.40 0.03
CA SER A 176 -11.13 1.56 -0.24
C SER A 176 -11.64 2.93 0.17
N GLU A 177 -11.06 3.54 1.19
CA GLU A 177 -11.45 4.89 1.60
C GLU A 177 -10.93 5.93 0.62
N ARG A 178 -9.63 5.90 0.27
CA ARG A 178 -8.96 7.00 -0.42
C ARG A 178 -8.91 6.89 -1.93
N LEU A 179 -8.81 5.68 -2.48
CA LEU A 179 -8.61 5.46 -3.90
C LEU A 179 -9.84 4.84 -4.58
N PHE A 180 -10.40 3.79 -3.99
CA PHE A 180 -11.45 2.97 -4.57
C PHE A 180 -12.74 3.10 -3.75
N SER A 181 -13.25 4.31 -3.57
CA SER A 181 -14.41 4.58 -2.72
C SER A 181 -15.66 3.77 -3.09
N GLN A 182 -15.79 3.38 -4.38
CA GLN A 182 -16.86 2.47 -4.80
C GLN A 182 -16.83 1.11 -4.11
N VAL A 183 -15.64 0.61 -3.74
CA VAL A 183 -15.52 -0.67 -2.99
C VAL A 183 -16.07 -0.49 -1.58
N GLY A 184 -15.69 0.61 -0.92
CA GLY A 184 -16.20 0.93 0.42
C GLY A 184 -17.72 1.10 0.44
N LEU A 185 -18.27 1.82 -0.53
CA LEU A 185 -19.71 2.02 -0.66
C LEU A 185 -20.46 0.72 -0.97
N ALA A 186 -19.90 -0.13 -1.85
CA ALA A 186 -20.50 -1.44 -2.15
C ALA A 186 -20.51 -2.35 -0.93
N THR A 187 -19.43 -2.39 -0.16
CA THR A 187 -19.36 -3.17 1.08
C THR A 187 -20.41 -2.69 2.09
N GLN A 188 -20.54 -1.38 2.26
CA GLN A 188 -21.53 -0.78 3.14
C GLN A 188 -22.97 -1.11 2.70
N ALA A 189 -23.21 -1.13 1.39
CA ALA A 189 -24.53 -1.49 0.86
C ALA A 189 -24.88 -2.98 1.04
N MET A 190 -23.88 -3.84 1.26
CA MET A 190 -24.04 -5.27 1.52
C MET A 190 -24.23 -5.57 3.01
N LEU A 191 -23.75 -4.73 3.90
CA LEU A 191 -23.93 -4.83 5.37
C LEU A 191 -25.29 -4.28 5.79
#